data_ca31a0db645bef3ba53126e360152f5f
#
_entry.id   ca31a0db645bef3ba53126e360152f5f
#
_cell.length_a   1.000
_cell.length_b   1.000
_cell.length_c   1.000
_cell.angle_alpha   90.00
_cell.angle_beta   90.00
_cell.angle_gamma   90.00
#
_symmetry.space_group_name_H-M   'P 1'
#
loop_
_entity.id
_entity.type
_entity.pdbx_description
1 polymer ?
#
loop_
_entity_poly.entity_id
_entity_poly.type
_entity_poly.pdbx_seq_one_letter_code
_entity_poly.pdbx_strand_id
1 'polypeptide(L)'
;MFEEKSTCYLSEMMNYPAVLARDPLVLDKISAAQRYGLPVDGHAPGLRGADAHRYASAGISTDHECTTLEEALDKIEAGMRIIIREGSAAKNYNALHSLIGSHPDMVMLCSDDKHPDDLMRGHINQLVARSLSHGYDLMDVLQIACVNPVRHYNLNVGLLQPGDPADMILVEDLGTFKVMSTWIDGVDVFSNGIVNLPEVDIPVINSFGIDPIESHDLQLHLKSAPAKIIVAVDGAIVTQQEEASMAEGFFESDTSRDILKLVVINRYSKAPPAIALIKGFGLKSGAIASSVAH
;
A
#
# COMPACT_ATOMS: atom_id res chain seq x y z
N MET A 1 22.24 4.10 5.38
CA MET A 1 20.94 4.45 4.77
C MET A 1 20.56 5.90 5.09
N PHE A 2 20.23 6.30 6.33
CA PHE A 2 19.90 7.71 6.64
C PHE A 2 21.08 8.68 6.46
N GLU A 3 22.32 8.23 6.65
CA GLU A 3 23.54 9.03 6.44
C GLU A 3 23.73 9.47 4.99
N GLU A 4 23.19 8.72 4.02
CA GLU A 4 23.32 8.99 2.59
C GLU A 4 22.40 10.10 2.09
N LYS A 5 21.54 10.65 2.95
CA LYS A 5 20.55 11.72 2.63
C LYS A 5 19.61 11.41 1.45
N SER A 6 19.55 10.16 1.03
CA SER A 6 18.66 9.70 -0.05
C SER A 6 17.30 9.24 0.47
N THR A 7 17.11 9.22 1.80
CA THR A 7 15.90 8.73 2.46
C THR A 7 15.16 9.91 3.09
N CYS A 8 13.88 10.08 2.76
CA CYS A 8 13.04 11.16 3.25
C CYS A 8 12.21 10.78 4.49
N TYR A 9 12.06 9.49 4.77
CA TYR A 9 11.26 8.98 5.89
C TYR A 9 11.61 7.52 6.20
N LEU A 10 11.21 7.03 7.36
CA LEU A 10 11.16 5.59 7.65
C LEU A 10 9.81 5.08 7.15
N SER A 11 9.87 4.15 6.20
CA SER A 11 8.69 3.49 5.64
C SER A 11 7.84 2.81 6.71
N GLU A 12 6.65 2.43 6.38
CA GLU A 12 5.60 1.98 7.28
C GLU A 12 6.05 1.00 8.38
N MET A 13 5.70 1.33 9.62
CA MET A 13 5.97 0.49 10.78
C MET A 13 4.85 -0.53 10.97
N MET A 14 4.86 -1.59 10.15
CA MET A 14 3.82 -2.64 10.12
C MET A 14 3.75 -3.45 11.42
N ASN A 15 4.89 -3.64 12.12
CA ASN A 15 4.90 -4.40 13.36
C ASN A 15 4.45 -3.56 14.56
N TYR A 16 3.21 -3.00 14.47
CA TYR A 16 2.63 -2.22 15.56
C TYR A 16 2.49 -3.03 16.87
N PRO A 17 2.24 -4.36 16.88
CA PRO A 17 2.25 -5.12 18.13
C PRO A 17 3.59 -5.04 18.87
N ALA A 18 4.71 -5.10 18.14
CA ALA A 18 6.04 -4.96 18.74
C ALA A 18 6.31 -3.52 19.23
N VAL A 19 5.77 -2.50 18.56
CA VAL A 19 5.81 -1.11 19.07
C VAL A 19 5.08 -1.01 20.40
N LEU A 20 3.86 -1.55 20.48
CA LEU A 20 3.05 -1.55 21.72
C LEU A 20 3.71 -2.36 22.85
N ALA A 21 4.38 -3.46 22.49
CA ALA A 21 5.17 -4.29 23.43
C ALA A 21 6.52 -3.65 23.79
N ARG A 22 6.89 -2.49 23.18
CA ARG A 22 8.16 -1.79 23.37
C ARG A 22 9.38 -2.63 23.00
N ASP A 23 9.29 -3.41 21.93
CA ASP A 23 10.41 -4.21 21.42
C ASP A 23 11.61 -3.29 21.11
N PRO A 24 12.79 -3.54 21.70
CA PRO A 24 13.96 -2.67 21.53
C PRO A 24 14.40 -2.54 20.08
N LEU A 25 14.37 -3.63 19.28
CA LEU A 25 14.82 -3.62 17.89
C LEU A 25 13.92 -2.75 17.00
N VAL A 26 12.62 -2.72 17.31
CA VAL A 26 11.65 -1.89 16.59
C VAL A 26 11.80 -0.44 17.00
N LEU A 27 11.89 -0.16 18.31
CA LEU A 27 12.07 1.20 18.83
C LEU A 27 13.40 1.82 18.40
N ASP A 28 14.47 1.03 18.26
CA ASP A 28 15.75 1.50 17.75
C ASP A 28 15.67 2.00 16.30
N LYS A 29 14.87 1.34 15.45
CA LYS A 29 14.62 1.79 14.06
C LYS A 29 13.90 3.14 14.04
N ILE A 30 12.83 3.27 14.83
CA ILE A 30 12.08 4.52 14.98
C ILE A 30 12.99 5.64 15.48
N SER A 31 13.76 5.37 16.56
CA SER A 31 14.71 6.32 17.13
C SER A 31 15.82 6.71 16.15
N ALA A 32 16.22 5.78 15.27
CA ALA A 32 17.18 6.09 14.21
C ALA A 32 16.63 7.14 13.24
N ALA A 33 15.38 6.99 12.76
CA ALA A 33 14.75 8.00 11.90
C ALA A 33 14.60 9.35 12.60
N GLN A 34 14.14 9.34 13.86
CA GLN A 34 13.96 10.56 14.67
C GLN A 34 15.27 11.35 14.87
N ARG A 35 16.42 10.67 15.05
CA ARG A 35 17.72 11.34 15.16
C ARG A 35 18.11 12.13 13.91
N TYR A 36 17.57 11.75 12.76
CA TYR A 36 17.77 12.48 11.49
C TYR A 36 16.64 13.46 11.18
N GLY A 37 15.66 13.62 12.08
CA GLY A 37 14.51 14.49 11.88
C GLY A 37 13.54 13.98 10.80
N LEU A 38 13.57 12.69 10.53
CA LEU A 38 12.73 12.07 9.51
C LEU A 38 11.42 11.56 10.10
N PRO A 39 10.29 11.74 9.42
CA PRO A 39 9.01 11.16 9.82
C PRO A 39 9.04 9.63 9.74
N VAL A 40 8.17 9.01 10.52
CA VAL A 40 7.96 7.57 10.52
C VAL A 40 6.53 7.29 10.13
N ASP A 41 6.33 6.55 9.06
CA ASP A 41 5.00 6.15 8.62
C ASP A 41 4.50 4.93 9.40
N GLY A 42 3.19 4.88 9.60
CA GLY A 42 2.49 3.83 10.30
C GLY A 42 1.69 2.93 9.39
N HIS A 43 1.43 1.74 9.92
CA HIS A 43 0.59 0.71 9.33
C HIS A 43 -0.03 -0.09 10.48
N ALA A 44 -1.19 0.34 10.96
CA ALA A 44 -1.80 -0.24 12.16
C ALA A 44 -3.32 -0.38 12.00
N PRO A 45 -3.80 -1.33 11.15
CA PRO A 45 -5.22 -1.52 10.93
C PRO A 45 -5.95 -1.88 12.22
N GLY A 46 -7.10 -1.22 12.46
CA GLY A 46 -7.96 -1.46 13.61
C GLY A 46 -7.43 -0.92 14.95
N LEU A 47 -6.28 -0.24 14.97
CA LEU A 47 -5.70 0.29 16.20
C LEU A 47 -6.45 1.57 16.64
N ARG A 48 -6.96 1.59 17.89
CA ARG A 48 -7.82 2.64 18.41
C ARG A 48 -7.47 3.05 19.83
N GLY A 49 -8.00 4.20 20.26
CA GLY A 49 -7.98 4.68 21.65
C GLY A 49 -6.59 4.73 22.27
N ALA A 50 -6.42 4.17 23.46
CA ALA A 50 -5.15 4.20 24.18
C ALA A 50 -3.98 3.55 23.42
N ASP A 51 -4.26 2.56 22.57
CA ASP A 51 -3.23 1.89 21.77
C ASP A 51 -2.79 2.76 20.59
N ALA A 52 -3.69 3.50 19.96
CA ALA A 52 -3.35 4.52 18.96
C ALA A 52 -2.45 5.61 19.57
N HIS A 53 -2.77 6.09 20.76
CA HIS A 53 -1.93 7.06 21.50
C HIS A 53 -0.53 6.48 21.83
N ARG A 54 -0.44 5.22 22.25
CA ARG A 54 0.84 4.57 22.53
C ARG A 54 1.69 4.42 21.26
N TYR A 55 1.05 4.08 20.15
CA TYR A 55 1.70 3.94 18.85
C TYR A 55 2.23 5.28 18.35
N ALA A 56 1.41 6.32 18.35
CA ALA A 56 1.80 7.69 18.01
C ALA A 56 2.94 8.20 18.93
N SER A 57 2.86 7.93 20.25
CA SER A 57 3.87 8.35 21.22
C SER A 57 5.23 7.69 21.02
N ALA A 58 5.31 6.57 20.30
CA ALA A 58 6.58 5.98 19.90
C ALA A 58 7.27 6.77 18.78
N GLY A 59 6.55 7.73 18.15
CA GLY A 59 7.07 8.61 17.10
C GLY A 59 6.55 8.31 15.71
N ILE A 60 5.51 7.50 15.60
CA ILE A 60 4.83 7.24 14.32
C ILE A 60 3.89 8.42 14.04
N SER A 61 3.96 8.97 12.83
CA SER A 61 3.34 10.25 12.46
C SER A 61 2.17 10.14 11.49
N THR A 62 1.99 8.98 10.85
CA THR A 62 0.92 8.75 9.87
C THR A 62 0.28 7.38 10.06
N ASP A 63 -0.87 7.16 9.40
CA ASP A 63 -1.45 5.84 9.15
C ASP A 63 -2.29 5.86 7.88
N HIS A 64 -2.22 4.81 7.06
CA HIS A 64 -2.98 4.65 5.82
C HIS A 64 -3.92 3.43 5.84
N GLU A 65 -3.96 2.70 6.97
CA GLU A 65 -4.70 1.44 7.12
C GLU A 65 -6.09 1.60 7.75
N CYS A 66 -6.49 2.82 8.12
CA CYS A 66 -7.81 3.04 8.70
C CYS A 66 -8.92 2.56 7.77
N THR A 67 -9.81 1.73 8.28
CA THR A 67 -10.98 1.20 7.55
C THR A 67 -12.29 1.86 7.95
N THR A 68 -12.32 2.60 9.07
CA THR A 68 -13.49 3.33 9.55
C THR A 68 -13.12 4.76 9.93
N LEU A 69 -14.13 5.65 9.91
CA LEU A 69 -13.97 7.05 10.29
C LEU A 69 -13.56 7.18 11.77
N GLU A 70 -14.16 6.37 12.64
CA GLU A 70 -13.89 6.40 14.08
C GLU A 70 -12.43 6.00 14.38
N GLU A 71 -11.88 5.03 13.65
CA GLU A 71 -10.48 4.65 13.75
C GLU A 71 -9.56 5.82 13.34
N ALA A 72 -9.89 6.48 12.23
CA ALA A 72 -9.13 7.62 11.76
C ALA A 72 -9.17 8.80 12.73
N LEU A 73 -10.33 9.09 13.32
CA LEU A 73 -10.49 10.16 14.31
C LEU A 73 -9.67 9.88 15.59
N ASP A 74 -9.68 8.65 16.10
CA ASP A 74 -8.85 8.26 17.25
C ASP A 74 -7.35 8.51 16.98
N LYS A 75 -6.87 8.22 15.76
CA LYS A 75 -5.48 8.46 15.36
C LYS A 75 -5.17 9.93 15.16
N ILE A 76 -6.12 10.72 14.63
CA ILE A 76 -5.98 12.19 14.55
C ILE A 76 -5.89 12.78 15.96
N GLU A 77 -6.72 12.33 16.89
CA GLU A 77 -6.67 12.76 18.30
C GLU A 77 -5.31 12.41 18.93
N ALA A 78 -4.72 11.29 18.55
CA ALA A 78 -3.38 10.91 18.97
C ALA A 78 -2.25 11.73 18.29
N GLY A 79 -2.57 12.65 17.36
CA GLY A 79 -1.63 13.50 16.65
C GLY A 79 -1.08 12.92 15.35
N MET A 80 -1.61 11.81 14.88
CA MET A 80 -1.21 11.19 13.61
C MET A 80 -1.97 11.82 12.43
N ARG A 81 -1.32 11.88 11.26
CA ARG A 81 -2.00 12.23 10.00
C ARG A 81 -2.59 10.97 9.38
N ILE A 82 -3.71 11.13 8.71
CA ILE A 82 -4.36 10.04 7.98
C ILE A 82 -4.06 10.18 6.49
N ILE A 83 -3.60 9.08 5.89
CA ILE A 83 -3.37 9.02 4.46
C ILE A 83 -4.51 8.20 3.85
N ILE A 84 -5.39 8.87 3.11
CA ILE A 84 -6.49 8.21 2.38
C ILE A 84 -5.88 7.55 1.15
N ARG A 85 -6.08 6.22 1.01
CA ARG A 85 -5.49 5.44 -0.07
C ARG A 85 -6.52 4.84 -1.01
N GLU A 86 -6.13 4.75 -2.29
CA GLU A 86 -6.87 4.03 -3.34
C GLU A 86 -5.89 3.18 -4.15
N GLY A 87 -5.43 2.08 -3.56
CA GLY A 87 -4.69 1.04 -4.26
C GLY A 87 -5.55 0.23 -5.21
N SER A 88 -5.03 -0.82 -5.80
CA SER A 88 -5.82 -1.71 -6.63
C SER A 88 -6.75 -2.61 -5.80
N ALA A 89 -6.26 -3.14 -4.68
CA ALA A 89 -7.02 -3.99 -3.77
C ALA A 89 -7.50 -3.23 -2.53
N ALA A 90 -6.61 -2.49 -1.87
CA ALA A 90 -6.91 -1.80 -0.62
C ALA A 90 -7.36 -0.37 -0.86
N LYS A 91 -8.59 -0.06 -0.44
CA LYS A 91 -9.27 1.22 -0.70
C LYS A 91 -10.02 1.67 0.52
N ASN A 92 -9.75 2.87 1.01
CA ASN A 92 -10.46 3.42 2.17
C ASN A 92 -11.09 4.80 1.93
N TYR A 93 -11.03 5.34 0.70
CA TYR A 93 -11.59 6.63 0.38
C TYR A 93 -13.07 6.74 0.77
N ASN A 94 -13.90 5.75 0.48
CA ASN A 94 -15.32 5.76 0.81
C ASN A 94 -15.62 5.90 2.30
N ALA A 95 -14.76 5.33 3.15
CA ALA A 95 -14.91 5.41 4.59
C ALA A 95 -14.41 6.74 5.17
N LEU A 96 -13.39 7.35 4.53
CA LEU A 96 -12.60 8.42 5.14
C LEU A 96 -12.73 9.78 4.47
N HIS A 97 -13.37 9.88 3.29
CA HIS A 97 -13.40 11.13 2.53
C HIS A 97 -14.00 12.32 3.30
N SER A 98 -14.88 12.08 4.29
CA SER A 98 -15.45 13.15 5.10
C SER A 98 -14.40 13.94 5.90
N LEU A 99 -13.22 13.35 6.14
CA LEU A 99 -12.09 14.03 6.77
C LEU A 99 -11.54 15.18 5.91
N ILE A 100 -11.76 15.16 4.61
CA ILE A 100 -11.31 16.24 3.68
C ILE A 100 -11.92 17.58 4.07
N GLY A 101 -13.20 17.59 4.43
CA GLY A 101 -13.88 18.83 4.84
C GLY A 101 -13.76 19.14 6.32
N SER A 102 -13.47 18.15 7.18
CA SER A 102 -13.44 18.36 8.64
C SER A 102 -12.02 18.51 9.21
N HIS A 103 -11.01 17.89 8.60
CA HIS A 103 -9.63 17.85 9.07
C HIS A 103 -8.63 17.98 7.94
N PRO A 104 -8.75 18.97 7.01
CA PRO A 104 -7.87 19.05 5.83
C PRO A 104 -6.39 19.13 6.20
N ASP A 105 -6.03 19.74 7.34
CA ASP A 105 -4.65 19.83 7.80
C ASP A 105 -4.04 18.47 8.23
N MET A 106 -4.88 17.49 8.51
CA MET A 106 -4.46 16.19 9.06
C MET A 106 -4.57 15.05 8.03
N VAL A 107 -4.90 15.36 6.78
CA VAL A 107 -5.15 14.36 5.73
C VAL A 107 -4.15 14.50 4.59
N MET A 108 -3.78 13.38 4.01
CA MET A 108 -3.03 13.27 2.74
C MET A 108 -3.69 12.21 1.86
N LEU A 109 -3.28 12.14 0.59
CA LEU A 109 -3.72 11.12 -0.37
C LEU A 109 -2.54 10.26 -0.80
N CYS A 110 -2.77 8.96 -0.99
CA CYS A 110 -1.81 8.06 -1.64
C CYS A 110 -2.51 7.01 -2.51
N SER A 111 -1.72 6.29 -3.27
CA SER A 111 -2.18 5.16 -4.08
C SER A 111 -1.83 3.81 -3.49
N ASP A 112 -0.88 3.78 -2.56
CA ASP A 112 -0.37 2.54 -1.98
C ASP A 112 -0.03 1.50 -3.08
N ASP A 113 -0.34 0.22 -2.90
CA ASP A 113 -0.13 -0.85 -3.88
C ASP A 113 -1.09 -0.72 -5.08
N LYS A 114 -0.81 0.24 -5.97
CA LYS A 114 -1.56 0.42 -7.21
C LYS A 114 -0.87 -0.28 -8.37
N HIS A 115 -1.58 -1.19 -9.02
CA HIS A 115 -1.05 -1.99 -10.12
C HIS A 115 -0.79 -1.11 -11.37
N PRO A 116 0.19 -1.51 -12.23
CA PRO A 116 0.55 -0.72 -13.41
C PRO A 116 -0.60 -0.44 -14.37
N ASP A 117 -1.53 -1.39 -14.55
CA ASP A 117 -2.71 -1.21 -15.40
C ASP A 117 -3.69 -0.18 -14.84
N ASP A 118 -3.83 -0.09 -13.52
CA ASP A 118 -4.62 0.97 -12.87
C ASP A 118 -3.91 2.32 -12.91
N LEU A 119 -2.56 2.34 -12.78
CA LEU A 119 -1.78 3.56 -12.96
C LEU A 119 -1.93 4.16 -14.35
N MET A 120 -2.07 3.34 -15.39
CA MET A 120 -2.35 3.79 -16.77
C MET A 120 -3.68 4.51 -16.90
N ARG A 121 -4.65 4.21 -16.04
CA ARG A 121 -5.97 4.88 -16.02
C ARG A 121 -5.95 6.20 -15.26
N GLY A 122 -5.04 6.35 -14.30
CA GLY A 122 -4.85 7.55 -13.48
C GLY A 122 -4.29 7.27 -12.10
N HIS A 123 -3.95 8.34 -11.40
CA HIS A 123 -3.30 8.30 -10.11
C HIS A 123 -4.02 9.23 -9.11
N ILE A 124 -3.28 10.01 -8.32
CA ILE A 124 -3.83 10.98 -7.34
C ILE A 124 -4.80 11.98 -7.99
N ASN A 125 -4.61 12.32 -9.27
CA ASN A 125 -5.51 13.20 -10.02
C ASN A 125 -6.96 12.67 -10.03
N GLN A 126 -7.18 11.35 -10.03
CA GLN A 126 -8.52 10.77 -9.95
C GLN A 126 -9.15 10.97 -8.56
N LEU A 127 -8.34 10.91 -7.50
CA LEU A 127 -8.82 11.18 -6.13
C LEU A 127 -9.19 12.66 -5.97
N VAL A 128 -8.41 13.55 -6.58
CA VAL A 128 -8.72 14.99 -6.61
C VAL A 128 -10.04 15.22 -7.34
N ALA A 129 -10.21 14.72 -8.56
CA ALA A 129 -11.46 14.86 -9.33
C ALA A 129 -12.66 14.29 -8.55
N ARG A 130 -12.51 13.13 -7.94
CA ARG A 130 -13.53 12.49 -7.12
C ARG A 130 -13.89 13.34 -5.90
N SER A 131 -12.91 13.92 -5.21
CA SER A 131 -13.15 14.79 -4.06
C SER A 131 -13.91 16.05 -4.45
N LEU A 132 -13.55 16.68 -5.57
CA LEU A 132 -14.27 17.83 -6.12
C LEU A 132 -15.73 17.45 -6.51
N SER A 133 -15.96 16.26 -7.06
CA SER A 133 -17.29 15.78 -7.39
C SER A 133 -18.17 15.52 -6.15
N HIS A 134 -17.58 15.27 -4.99
CA HIS A 134 -18.27 15.22 -3.70
C HIS A 134 -18.59 16.60 -3.13
N GLY A 135 -18.14 17.70 -3.78
CA GLY A 135 -18.42 19.07 -3.37
C GLY A 135 -17.44 19.63 -2.34
N TYR A 136 -16.29 18.98 -2.12
CA TYR A 136 -15.24 19.57 -1.25
C TYR A 136 -14.61 20.81 -1.90
N ASP A 137 -14.16 21.73 -1.07
CA ASP A 137 -13.48 22.94 -1.52
C ASP A 137 -12.19 22.59 -2.27
N LEU A 138 -11.95 23.29 -3.38
CA LEU A 138 -10.78 23.05 -4.22
C LEU A 138 -9.47 23.23 -3.45
N MET A 139 -9.39 24.23 -2.58
CA MET A 139 -8.14 24.52 -1.85
C MET A 139 -7.88 23.47 -0.78
N ASP A 140 -8.91 22.95 -0.10
CA ASP A 140 -8.76 21.84 0.83
C ASP A 140 -8.29 20.57 0.10
N VAL A 141 -8.85 20.29 -1.07
CA VAL A 141 -8.45 19.14 -1.88
C VAL A 141 -7.02 19.26 -2.38
N LEU A 142 -6.60 20.46 -2.84
CA LEU A 142 -5.20 20.70 -3.24
C LEU A 142 -4.24 20.67 -2.05
N GLN A 143 -4.69 21.14 -0.90
CA GLN A 143 -3.90 21.05 0.33
C GLN A 143 -3.56 19.60 0.69
N ILE A 144 -4.53 18.71 0.70
CA ILE A 144 -4.30 17.30 1.04
C ILE A 144 -3.53 16.52 -0.04
N ALA A 145 -3.68 16.91 -1.31
CA ALA A 145 -3.01 16.25 -2.43
C ALA A 145 -1.57 16.70 -2.65
N CYS A 146 -1.26 17.98 -2.35
CA CYS A 146 0.01 18.59 -2.71
C CYS A 146 0.75 19.17 -1.49
N VAL A 147 0.10 20.04 -0.73
CA VAL A 147 0.79 20.84 0.31
C VAL A 147 1.16 19.98 1.53
N ASN A 148 0.22 19.21 2.04
CA ASN A 148 0.44 18.37 3.23
C ASN A 148 1.55 17.34 3.03
N PRO A 149 1.61 16.56 1.91
CA PRO A 149 2.73 15.65 1.66
C PRO A 149 4.08 16.36 1.64
N VAL A 150 4.18 17.49 0.92
CA VAL A 150 5.43 18.25 0.82
C VAL A 150 5.91 18.71 2.19
N ARG A 151 5.01 19.26 3.02
CA ARG A 151 5.34 19.75 4.36
C ARG A 151 5.66 18.60 5.33
N HIS A 152 4.90 17.50 5.26
CA HIS A 152 5.08 16.39 6.18
C HIS A 152 6.40 15.68 5.97
N TYR A 153 6.72 15.37 4.72
CA TYR A 153 7.95 14.65 4.35
C TYR A 153 9.14 15.58 4.07
N ASN A 154 8.95 16.89 4.23
CA ASN A 154 9.97 17.91 3.94
C ASN A 154 10.57 17.74 2.53
N LEU A 155 9.70 17.57 1.53
CA LEU A 155 10.12 17.35 0.16
C LEU A 155 10.63 18.63 -0.49
N ASN A 156 11.72 18.53 -1.23
CA ASN A 156 12.24 19.64 -2.04
C ASN A 156 11.53 19.67 -3.40
N VAL A 157 10.24 19.98 -3.39
CA VAL A 157 9.39 20.14 -4.59
C VAL A 157 8.63 21.46 -4.49
N GLY A 158 8.30 22.02 -5.64
CA GLY A 158 7.64 23.32 -5.70
C GLY A 158 6.17 23.30 -5.30
N LEU A 159 5.72 24.39 -4.67
CA LEU A 159 4.33 24.67 -4.31
C LEU A 159 3.80 25.92 -5.03
N LEU A 160 4.34 26.23 -6.22
CA LEU A 160 3.99 27.38 -7.06
C LEU A 160 4.21 28.74 -6.36
N GLN A 161 5.25 28.85 -5.54
CA GLN A 161 5.66 30.11 -4.92
C GLN A 161 6.91 30.65 -5.60
N PRO A 162 7.12 31.99 -5.61
CA PRO A 162 8.35 32.57 -6.12
C PRO A 162 9.58 32.04 -5.38
N GLY A 163 10.51 31.46 -6.12
CA GLY A 163 11.73 30.84 -5.57
C GLY A 163 11.67 29.33 -5.39
N ASP A 164 10.50 28.73 -5.51
CA ASP A 164 10.35 27.28 -5.51
C ASP A 164 10.89 26.66 -6.81
N PRO A 165 11.28 25.36 -6.80
CA PRO A 165 11.41 24.58 -8.02
C PRO A 165 10.14 24.67 -8.88
N ALA A 166 10.30 24.69 -10.20
CA ALA A 166 9.18 24.78 -11.12
C ALA A 166 8.54 23.38 -11.34
N ASP A 167 7.97 22.82 -10.27
CA ASP A 167 7.25 21.56 -10.26
C ASP A 167 5.77 21.84 -10.39
N MET A 168 5.17 21.48 -11.52
CA MET A 168 3.77 21.80 -11.77
C MET A 168 3.12 20.84 -12.75
N ILE A 169 1.81 20.78 -12.71
CA ILE A 169 0.98 20.11 -13.71
C ILE A 169 0.02 21.12 -14.35
N LEU A 170 -0.27 20.91 -15.63
CA LEU A 170 -1.38 21.54 -16.32
C LEU A 170 -2.49 20.52 -16.46
N VAL A 171 -3.69 20.85 -15.98
CA VAL A 171 -4.88 20.00 -16.11
C VAL A 171 -5.83 20.59 -17.15
N GLU A 172 -6.61 19.71 -17.81
CA GLU A 172 -7.58 20.11 -18.83
C GLU A 172 -8.71 20.94 -18.23
N ASP A 173 -9.26 20.45 -17.11
CA ASP A 173 -10.31 21.10 -16.33
C ASP A 173 -10.32 20.59 -14.87
N LEU A 174 -11.11 21.25 -14.02
CA LEU A 174 -11.22 20.87 -12.61
C LEU A 174 -12.20 19.68 -12.38
N GLY A 175 -13.02 19.32 -13.35
CA GLY A 175 -13.98 18.23 -13.21
C GLY A 175 -13.33 16.87 -13.39
N THR A 176 -12.56 16.72 -14.46
CA THR A 176 -11.84 15.48 -14.77
C THR A 176 -10.45 15.40 -14.11
N PHE A 177 -9.87 16.56 -13.85
CA PHE A 177 -8.47 16.72 -13.37
C PHE A 177 -7.47 15.94 -14.23
N LYS A 178 -7.74 15.87 -15.55
CA LYS A 178 -6.88 15.18 -16.51
C LYS A 178 -5.60 15.96 -16.71
N VAL A 179 -4.46 15.32 -16.44
CA VAL A 179 -3.15 15.93 -16.60
C VAL A 179 -2.78 16.00 -18.07
N MET A 180 -2.53 17.20 -18.58
CA MET A 180 -2.12 17.48 -19.95
C MET A 180 -0.61 17.63 -20.09
N SER A 181 0.05 18.20 -19.07
CA SER A 181 1.49 18.34 -19.02
C SER A 181 2.01 18.32 -17.59
N THR A 182 3.25 17.89 -17.42
CA THR A 182 3.97 17.86 -16.13
C THR A 182 5.36 18.42 -16.31
N TRP A 183 5.75 19.34 -15.43
CA TRP A 183 7.11 19.86 -15.33
C TRP A 183 7.71 19.47 -13.98
N ILE A 184 8.99 19.08 -14.02
CA ILE A 184 9.82 18.83 -12.84
C ILE A 184 11.06 19.71 -12.98
N ASP A 185 11.29 20.56 -11.99
CA ASP A 185 12.38 21.55 -12.00
C ASP A 185 12.43 22.38 -13.32
N GLY A 186 11.25 22.72 -13.85
CA GLY A 186 11.08 23.46 -15.09
C GLY A 186 11.26 22.65 -16.38
N VAL A 187 11.59 21.37 -16.29
CA VAL A 187 11.72 20.48 -17.45
C VAL A 187 10.38 19.82 -17.76
N ASP A 188 9.92 19.93 -19.02
CA ASP A 188 8.73 19.21 -19.51
C ASP A 188 9.02 17.71 -19.58
N VAL A 189 8.47 16.94 -18.63
CA VAL A 189 8.64 15.49 -18.53
C VAL A 189 7.48 14.70 -19.11
N PHE A 190 6.34 15.38 -19.33
CA PHE A 190 5.16 14.78 -19.95
C PHE A 190 4.32 15.85 -20.63
N SER A 191 3.96 15.65 -21.88
CA SER A 191 3.09 16.53 -22.64
C SER A 191 2.18 15.75 -23.57
N ASN A 192 0.87 15.97 -23.46
CA ASN A 192 -0.15 15.42 -24.38
C ASN A 192 -0.04 13.90 -24.62
N GLY A 193 0.24 13.12 -23.59
CA GLY A 193 0.34 11.67 -23.67
C GLY A 193 1.74 11.16 -24.05
N ILE A 194 2.73 12.05 -24.22
CA ILE A 194 4.11 11.70 -24.54
C ILE A 194 4.96 11.90 -23.28
N VAL A 195 5.71 10.85 -22.91
CA VAL A 195 6.70 10.91 -21.84
C VAL A 195 8.02 11.38 -22.41
N ASN A 196 8.58 12.48 -21.87
CA ASN A 196 9.82 13.11 -22.30
C ASN A 196 11.02 12.78 -21.40
N LEU A 197 10.89 11.79 -20.52
CA LEU A 197 11.97 11.32 -19.66
C LEU A 197 13.02 10.57 -20.50
N PRO A 198 14.32 10.72 -20.16
CA PRO A 198 15.36 9.94 -20.81
C PRO A 198 15.20 8.45 -20.46
N GLU A 199 15.50 7.58 -21.41
CA GLU A 199 15.64 6.15 -21.13
C GLU A 199 16.83 5.92 -20.20
N VAL A 200 16.64 5.07 -19.18
CA VAL A 200 17.67 4.70 -18.23
C VAL A 200 17.88 3.20 -18.28
N ASP A 201 19.11 2.78 -18.48
CA ASP A 201 19.47 1.36 -18.37
C ASP A 201 19.30 0.89 -16.93
N ILE A 202 18.40 -0.06 -16.72
CA ILE A 202 18.15 -0.64 -15.40
C ILE A 202 18.96 -1.93 -15.29
N PRO A 203 20.00 -1.99 -14.43
CA PRO A 203 20.78 -3.21 -14.25
C PRO A 203 19.89 -4.31 -13.64
N VAL A 204 20.08 -5.54 -14.08
CA VAL A 204 19.44 -6.71 -13.46
C VAL A 204 20.10 -6.97 -12.12
N ILE A 205 19.42 -6.60 -11.03
CA ILE A 205 19.91 -6.75 -9.66
C ILE A 205 19.39 -8.01 -8.95
N ASN A 206 18.36 -8.66 -9.51
CA ASN A 206 17.78 -9.86 -8.92
C ASN A 206 18.67 -11.08 -9.21
N SER A 207 19.01 -11.81 -8.15
CA SER A 207 19.71 -13.10 -8.24
C SER A 207 18.82 -14.18 -7.63
N PHE A 208 18.28 -15.05 -8.48
CA PHE A 208 17.43 -16.16 -8.03
C PHE A 208 18.31 -17.37 -7.74
N GLY A 209 18.20 -17.91 -6.51
CA GLY A 209 18.97 -19.05 -6.01
C GLY A 209 18.15 -20.34 -5.89
N ILE A 210 17.04 -20.44 -6.63
CA ILE A 210 16.13 -21.59 -6.60
C ILE A 210 16.52 -22.60 -7.70
N ASP A 211 16.39 -23.87 -7.38
CA ASP A 211 16.44 -24.97 -8.37
C ASP A 211 15.09 -25.07 -9.12
N PRO A 212 15.05 -25.64 -10.33
CA PRO A 212 13.78 -25.90 -11.01
C PRO A 212 12.81 -26.69 -10.15
N ILE A 213 11.54 -26.27 -10.17
CA ILE A 213 10.47 -26.94 -9.43
C ILE A 213 9.87 -28.05 -10.28
N GLU A 214 9.84 -29.25 -9.72
CA GLU A 214 9.28 -30.43 -10.37
C GLU A 214 7.85 -30.70 -9.87
N SER A 215 7.06 -31.49 -10.60
CA SER A 215 5.67 -31.79 -10.26
C SER A 215 5.53 -32.45 -8.90
N HIS A 216 6.52 -33.22 -8.46
CA HIS A 216 6.49 -33.88 -7.15
C HIS A 216 6.67 -32.90 -5.99
N ASP A 217 7.33 -31.77 -6.20
CA ASP A 217 7.50 -30.72 -5.20
C ASP A 217 6.18 -30.00 -4.87
N LEU A 218 5.19 -30.12 -5.76
CA LEU A 218 3.86 -29.52 -5.64
C LEU A 218 2.80 -30.47 -5.12
N GLN A 219 3.20 -31.65 -4.65
CA GLN A 219 2.28 -32.62 -4.07
C GLN A 219 1.91 -32.23 -2.65
N LEU A 220 0.63 -32.25 -2.35
CA LEU A 220 0.08 -32.05 -1.01
C LEU A 220 -0.54 -33.34 -0.52
N HIS A 221 -0.01 -33.91 0.56
CA HIS A 221 -0.57 -35.10 1.20
C HIS A 221 -1.41 -34.67 2.42
N LEU A 222 -2.70 -34.91 2.37
CA LEU A 222 -3.63 -34.61 3.46
C LEU A 222 -3.69 -35.80 4.44
N LYS A 223 -3.80 -35.50 5.73
CA LYS A 223 -4.04 -36.44 6.80
C LYS A 223 -5.55 -36.61 7.02
N SER A 224 -5.95 -37.67 7.68
CA SER A 224 -7.33 -37.89 8.09
C SER A 224 -7.73 -36.97 9.25
N ALA A 225 -7.94 -35.70 8.94
CA ALA A 225 -8.38 -34.65 9.88
C ALA A 225 -9.03 -33.52 9.07
N PRO A 226 -9.85 -32.66 9.70
CA PRO A 226 -10.32 -31.47 9.02
C PRO A 226 -9.14 -30.63 8.50
N ALA A 227 -9.18 -30.29 7.22
CA ALA A 227 -8.18 -29.46 6.59
C ALA A 227 -8.60 -27.99 6.68
N LYS A 228 -7.66 -27.11 7.00
CA LYS A 228 -7.87 -25.66 6.97
C LYS A 228 -7.76 -25.16 5.54
N ILE A 229 -8.72 -24.33 5.14
CA ILE A 229 -8.80 -23.74 3.81
C ILE A 229 -8.77 -22.22 3.97
N ILE A 230 -7.86 -21.58 3.28
CA ILE A 230 -7.84 -20.11 3.15
C ILE A 230 -8.98 -19.71 2.23
N VAL A 231 -9.84 -18.79 2.65
CA VAL A 231 -10.92 -18.26 1.81
C VAL A 231 -10.56 -16.87 1.35
N ALA A 232 -10.29 -16.71 0.07
CA ALA A 232 -10.10 -15.40 -0.56
C ALA A 232 -11.46 -14.71 -0.69
N VAL A 233 -11.51 -13.42 -0.35
CA VAL A 233 -12.71 -12.60 -0.42
C VAL A 233 -12.49 -11.56 -1.51
N ASP A 234 -13.39 -11.53 -2.50
CA ASP A 234 -13.29 -10.58 -3.61
C ASP A 234 -13.32 -9.13 -3.11
N GLY A 235 -12.39 -8.31 -3.61
CA GLY A 235 -12.25 -6.90 -3.23
C GLY A 235 -11.70 -6.64 -1.83
N ALA A 236 -11.25 -7.66 -1.09
CA ALA A 236 -10.65 -7.52 0.24
C ALA A 236 -9.20 -8.01 0.27
N ILE A 237 -8.38 -7.37 1.11
CA ILE A 237 -6.99 -7.82 1.38
C ILE A 237 -6.91 -8.84 2.51
N VAL A 238 -7.99 -8.99 3.29
CA VAL A 238 -8.08 -9.98 4.37
C VAL A 238 -8.70 -11.26 3.85
N THR A 239 -8.21 -12.39 4.36
CA THR A 239 -8.78 -13.71 4.07
C THR A 239 -9.59 -14.21 5.25
N GLN A 240 -10.48 -15.17 4.98
CA GLN A 240 -11.19 -15.92 6.00
C GLN A 240 -10.62 -17.36 6.08
N GLN A 241 -11.00 -18.10 7.10
CA GLN A 241 -10.65 -19.50 7.26
C GLN A 241 -11.92 -20.36 7.29
N GLU A 242 -11.88 -21.48 6.58
CA GLU A 242 -12.88 -22.55 6.61
C GLU A 242 -12.18 -23.86 6.97
N GLU A 243 -12.89 -24.79 7.60
CA GLU A 243 -12.44 -26.15 7.81
C GLU A 243 -13.36 -27.12 7.06
N ALA A 244 -12.78 -28.07 6.34
CA ALA A 244 -13.52 -29.09 5.63
C ALA A 244 -12.93 -30.48 5.85
N SER A 245 -13.81 -31.48 5.90
CA SER A 245 -13.40 -32.89 5.87
C SER A 245 -12.89 -33.22 4.48
N MET A 246 -11.66 -33.70 4.41
CA MET A 246 -10.99 -34.12 3.19
C MET A 246 -10.59 -35.57 3.28
N ALA A 247 -10.57 -36.26 2.13
CA ALA A 247 -10.05 -37.64 2.09
C ALA A 247 -8.54 -37.64 2.37
N GLU A 248 -8.08 -38.65 3.10
CA GLU A 248 -6.65 -38.87 3.31
C GLU A 248 -5.98 -39.27 1.98
N GLY A 249 -4.78 -38.76 1.74
CA GLY A 249 -4.00 -39.07 0.55
C GLY A 249 -3.52 -37.81 -0.19
N PHE A 250 -3.06 -38.02 -1.40
CA PHE A 250 -2.63 -36.90 -2.26
C PHE A 250 -3.85 -36.07 -2.71
N PHE A 251 -3.75 -34.77 -2.46
CA PHE A 251 -4.80 -33.85 -2.83
C PHE A 251 -4.65 -33.41 -4.28
N GLU A 252 -5.72 -33.59 -5.04
CA GLU A 252 -5.92 -32.93 -6.33
C GLU A 252 -6.96 -31.80 -6.18
N SER A 253 -6.78 -30.71 -6.96
CA SER A 253 -7.69 -29.55 -6.88
C SER A 253 -9.13 -29.98 -7.20
N ASP A 254 -10.05 -29.65 -6.30
CA ASP A 254 -11.48 -29.91 -6.47
C ASP A 254 -12.18 -28.66 -7.00
N THR A 255 -12.21 -28.53 -8.32
CA THR A 255 -12.81 -27.37 -8.99
C THR A 255 -14.34 -27.31 -8.84
N SER A 256 -14.99 -28.40 -8.41
CA SER A 256 -16.44 -28.40 -8.16
C SER A 256 -16.79 -27.71 -6.85
N ARG A 257 -15.96 -27.83 -5.83
CA ARG A 257 -16.07 -27.14 -4.54
C ARG A 257 -15.22 -25.87 -4.46
N ASP A 258 -14.50 -25.53 -5.56
CA ASP A 258 -13.54 -24.41 -5.61
C ASP A 258 -12.43 -24.55 -4.55
N ILE A 259 -11.97 -25.77 -4.28
CA ILE A 259 -10.83 -26.01 -3.38
C ILE A 259 -9.61 -26.30 -4.22
N LEU A 260 -8.67 -25.35 -4.21
CA LEU A 260 -7.50 -25.34 -5.07
C LEU A 260 -6.22 -25.44 -4.24
N LYS A 261 -5.07 -25.65 -4.88
CA LYS A 261 -3.75 -25.54 -4.26
C LYS A 261 -3.22 -24.12 -4.40
N LEU A 262 -2.82 -23.50 -3.29
CA LEU A 262 -1.98 -22.31 -3.24
C LEU A 262 -0.54 -22.77 -3.02
N VAL A 263 0.38 -22.32 -3.87
CA VAL A 263 1.80 -22.64 -3.75
C VAL A 263 2.61 -21.36 -3.66
N VAL A 264 3.41 -21.23 -2.61
CA VAL A 264 4.33 -20.11 -2.43
C VAL A 264 5.77 -20.62 -2.53
N ILE A 265 6.52 -20.02 -3.43
CA ILE A 265 7.89 -20.44 -3.77
C ILE A 265 8.85 -19.29 -3.44
N ASN A 266 9.84 -19.55 -2.57
CA ASN A 266 10.90 -18.58 -2.32
C ASN A 266 11.93 -18.65 -3.46
N ARG A 267 12.04 -17.59 -4.25
CA ARG A 267 12.95 -17.51 -5.41
C ARG A 267 14.40 -17.24 -5.03
N TYR A 268 14.64 -16.75 -3.81
CA TYR A 268 15.97 -16.31 -3.36
C TYR A 268 16.74 -17.36 -2.57
N SER A 269 16.09 -18.44 -2.15
CA SER A 269 16.72 -19.52 -1.41
C SER A 269 16.15 -20.87 -1.82
N LYS A 270 16.92 -21.94 -1.56
CA LYS A 270 16.53 -23.34 -1.82
C LYS A 270 15.54 -23.89 -0.76
N ALA A 271 14.53 -23.12 -0.41
CA ALA A 271 13.48 -23.59 0.47
C ALA A 271 12.45 -24.43 -0.31
N PRO A 272 11.89 -25.50 0.29
CA PRO A 272 10.80 -26.23 -0.34
C PRO A 272 9.57 -25.35 -0.52
N PRO A 273 8.73 -25.54 -1.55
CA PRO A 273 7.49 -24.84 -1.72
C PRO A 273 6.56 -24.98 -0.50
N ALA A 274 5.95 -23.90 -0.06
CA ALA A 274 4.86 -23.95 0.91
C ALA A 274 3.55 -24.15 0.18
N ILE A 275 2.76 -25.15 0.59
CA ILE A 275 1.51 -25.53 -0.09
C ILE A 275 0.36 -25.45 0.90
N ALA A 276 -0.73 -24.82 0.51
CA ALA A 276 -1.95 -24.70 1.28
C ALA A 276 -3.19 -24.95 0.39
N LEU A 277 -4.35 -25.12 1.04
CA LEU A 277 -5.65 -25.13 0.37
C LEU A 277 -6.22 -23.72 0.33
N ILE A 278 -6.78 -23.35 -0.82
CA ILE A 278 -7.41 -22.05 -1.02
C ILE A 278 -8.74 -22.21 -1.77
N LYS A 279 -9.65 -21.25 -1.52
CA LYS A 279 -10.98 -21.16 -2.11
C LYS A 279 -11.31 -19.71 -2.44
N GLY A 280 -12.24 -19.46 -3.35
CA GLY A 280 -12.70 -18.13 -3.72
C GLY A 280 -12.19 -17.65 -5.09
N PHE A 281 -11.57 -18.54 -5.89
CA PHE A 281 -11.02 -18.19 -7.20
C PHE A 281 -11.89 -18.63 -8.39
N GLY A 282 -12.73 -19.65 -8.20
CA GLY A 282 -13.58 -20.20 -9.25
C GLY A 282 -12.83 -20.78 -10.45
N LEU A 283 -11.53 -21.07 -10.33
CA LEU A 283 -10.68 -21.56 -11.40
C LEU A 283 -11.09 -22.98 -11.82
N LYS A 284 -11.38 -23.19 -13.09
CA LYS A 284 -11.86 -24.49 -13.61
C LYS A 284 -10.73 -25.32 -14.25
N SER A 285 -9.71 -24.66 -14.77
CA SER A 285 -8.54 -25.28 -15.40
C SER A 285 -7.36 -24.31 -15.40
N GLY A 286 -6.14 -24.82 -15.59
CA GLY A 286 -4.93 -24.01 -15.64
C GLY A 286 -4.44 -23.55 -14.27
N ALA A 287 -3.66 -22.47 -14.25
CA ALA A 287 -3.09 -21.86 -13.04
C ALA A 287 -3.00 -20.34 -13.19
N ILE A 288 -3.06 -19.65 -12.07
CA ILE A 288 -2.76 -18.22 -11.97
C ILE A 288 -1.42 -18.10 -11.21
N ALA A 289 -0.51 -17.29 -11.72
CA ALA A 289 0.78 -17.05 -11.09
C ALA A 289 1.05 -15.55 -10.96
N SER A 290 1.69 -15.16 -9.85
CA SER A 290 2.16 -13.81 -9.60
C SER A 290 3.62 -13.87 -9.14
N SER A 291 4.40 -12.85 -9.49
CA SER A 291 5.78 -12.71 -9.02
C SER A 291 5.90 -11.98 -7.68
N VAL A 292 4.80 -11.46 -7.17
CA VAL A 292 4.71 -10.79 -5.88
C VAL A 292 3.79 -11.59 -4.98
N ALA A 293 4.27 -11.91 -3.79
CA ALA A 293 3.49 -12.52 -2.72
C ALA A 293 3.62 -11.61 -1.50
N HIS A 294 2.54 -11.02 -1.11
CA HIS A 294 2.36 -10.28 0.14
C HIS A 294 1.65 -11.15 1.16
#